data_152c4e1b46412581284663f35735fcfa
#
_entry.id   152c4e1b46412581284663f35735fcfa
#
_cell.length_a   1.000
_cell.length_b   1.000
_cell.length_c   1.000
_cell.angle_alpha   90.00
_cell.angle_beta   90.00
_cell.angle_gamma   90.00
#
_symmetry.space_group_name_H-M   'P 1'
#
loop_
_entity.id
_entity.type
_entity.pdbx_description
1 polymer ?
#
loop_
_entity_poly.entity_id
_entity_poly.type
_entity_poly.pdbx_seq_one_letter_code
_entity_poly.pdbx_strand_id
1 'polypeptide(L)'
;HGWDVLAWNCRSCSGEMNRAFRMYHHGDTADIGAVVSHALGKQHYHTLALVGYSMGANITMKYLGTQGEHLPQQVRAAAVFSAPCDLRSGADVLDRWDNAIYKRRFLKALTRKIQLKATAFPGRLELARLRQLRRWRDFDEHFSAPICGYRDAEDFYENSSAKNFVAGIRVPTLLVNALNDPILTPECMPADIAADHPFFHLEMPETGGHCGFQQRRGDEFGWAERRALEFIEQTLEGGSPTAP
;
A
#
# COMPACT_ATOMS: atom_id res chain seq x y z
N HIS A 1 23.83 -7.38 3.71
CA HIS A 1 22.99 -7.83 4.84
C HIS A 1 22.55 -9.30 4.74
N GLY A 2 22.81 -9.97 3.60
CA GLY A 2 22.53 -11.41 3.45
C GLY A 2 21.04 -11.75 3.27
N TRP A 3 20.21 -10.80 2.86
CA TRP A 3 18.81 -11.01 2.53
C TRP A 3 18.62 -11.25 1.03
N ASP A 4 17.77 -12.21 0.69
CA ASP A 4 17.20 -12.31 -0.65
C ASP A 4 16.00 -11.39 -0.78
N VAL A 5 15.80 -10.78 -1.96
CA VAL A 5 14.68 -9.87 -2.21
C VAL A 5 13.78 -10.42 -3.31
N LEU A 6 12.50 -10.57 -2.98
CA LEU A 6 11.44 -10.88 -3.94
C LEU A 6 10.60 -9.63 -4.18
N ALA A 7 10.89 -8.91 -5.27
CA ALA A 7 10.09 -7.79 -5.72
C ALA A 7 9.00 -8.27 -6.68
N TRP A 8 7.73 -8.01 -6.35
CA TRP A 8 6.61 -8.43 -7.17
C TRP A 8 5.86 -7.23 -7.77
N ASN A 9 5.31 -7.42 -8.95
CA ASN A 9 4.46 -6.42 -9.60
C ASN A 9 2.99 -6.72 -9.30
N CYS A 10 2.25 -5.69 -8.87
CA CYS A 10 0.80 -5.80 -8.85
C CYS A 10 0.28 -6.17 -10.24
N ARG A 11 -0.84 -6.89 -10.30
CA ARG A 11 -1.45 -7.27 -11.57
C ARG A 11 -1.65 -6.06 -12.50
N SER A 12 -1.36 -6.20 -13.77
CA SER A 12 -1.37 -5.12 -14.77
C SER A 12 -0.30 -4.02 -14.57
N CYS A 13 0.75 -4.29 -13.78
CA CYS A 13 1.84 -3.33 -13.54
C CYS A 13 3.21 -3.81 -14.05
N SER A 14 3.29 -5.00 -14.66
CA SER A 14 4.50 -5.56 -15.27
C SER A 14 4.67 -5.24 -16.77
N GLY A 15 3.86 -4.35 -17.33
CA GLY A 15 3.82 -4.08 -18.79
C GLY A 15 2.69 -4.83 -19.50
N GLU A 16 2.18 -5.90 -18.91
CA GLU A 16 1.06 -6.69 -19.45
C GLU A 16 -0.20 -6.53 -18.60
N MET A 17 -1.36 -6.53 -19.28
CA MET A 17 -2.66 -6.55 -18.59
C MET A 17 -2.95 -7.95 -18.07
N ASN A 18 -3.41 -8.04 -16.82
CA ASN A 18 -3.85 -9.31 -16.26
C ASN A 18 -5.09 -9.84 -17.01
N ARG A 19 -5.21 -11.16 -17.07
CA ARG A 19 -6.28 -11.86 -17.86
C ARG A 19 -7.67 -11.79 -17.23
N ALA A 20 -7.76 -11.65 -15.89
CA ALA A 20 -9.04 -11.53 -15.20
C ALA A 20 -9.64 -10.12 -15.34
N PHE A 21 -10.96 -9.98 -15.18
CA PHE A 21 -11.63 -8.67 -15.21
C PHE A 21 -11.15 -7.76 -14.08
N ARG A 22 -10.99 -8.27 -12.85
CA ARG A 22 -10.54 -7.50 -11.72
C ARG A 22 -9.16 -6.87 -11.97
N MET A 23 -8.93 -5.69 -11.42
CA MET A 23 -7.64 -4.99 -11.43
C MET A 23 -6.99 -5.05 -10.04
N TYR A 24 -5.74 -4.59 -9.97
CA TYR A 24 -5.10 -4.32 -8.68
C TYR A 24 -5.78 -3.13 -7.98
N HIS A 25 -5.78 -3.16 -6.67
CA HIS A 25 -6.32 -2.07 -5.85
C HIS A 25 -5.68 -2.06 -4.45
N HIS A 26 -5.90 -0.98 -3.71
CA HIS A 26 -5.32 -0.78 -2.38
C HIS A 26 -5.67 -1.88 -1.36
N GLY A 27 -6.80 -2.53 -1.52
CA GLY A 27 -7.26 -3.59 -0.62
C GLY A 27 -6.95 -5.02 -1.07
N ASP A 28 -6.09 -5.23 -2.08
CA ASP A 28 -5.85 -6.55 -2.70
C ASP A 28 -4.91 -7.43 -1.86
N THR A 29 -5.44 -8.02 -0.80
CA THR A 29 -4.67 -8.90 0.09
C THR A 29 -4.46 -10.30 -0.47
N ALA A 30 -5.23 -10.72 -1.46
CA ALA A 30 -5.11 -12.05 -2.06
C ALA A 30 -3.81 -12.20 -2.86
N ASP A 31 -3.39 -11.15 -3.56
CA ASP A 31 -2.17 -11.20 -4.37
C ASP A 31 -0.91 -11.26 -3.51
N ILE A 32 -0.81 -10.44 -2.46
CA ILE A 32 0.33 -10.52 -1.53
C ILE A 32 0.34 -11.86 -0.78
N GLY A 33 -0.82 -12.40 -0.40
CA GLY A 33 -0.93 -13.72 0.19
C GLY A 33 -0.41 -14.83 -0.73
N ALA A 34 -0.72 -14.76 -2.04
CA ALA A 34 -0.18 -15.69 -3.03
C ALA A 34 1.35 -15.58 -3.17
N VAL A 35 1.91 -14.35 -3.13
CA VAL A 35 3.36 -14.11 -3.18
C VAL A 35 4.05 -14.67 -1.94
N VAL A 36 3.51 -14.43 -0.74
CA VAL A 36 4.01 -15.00 0.52
C VAL A 36 4.00 -16.52 0.46
N SER A 37 2.88 -17.12 0.02
CA SER A 37 2.77 -18.57 -0.12
C SER A 37 3.77 -19.12 -1.14
N HIS A 38 4.01 -18.41 -2.24
CA HIS A 38 5.02 -18.80 -3.23
C HIS A 38 6.43 -18.78 -2.65
N ALA A 39 6.79 -17.74 -1.89
CA ALA A 39 8.09 -17.65 -1.24
C ALA A 39 8.30 -18.79 -0.25
N LEU A 40 7.30 -19.07 0.59
CA LEU A 40 7.35 -20.18 1.55
C LEU A 40 7.38 -21.55 0.87
N GLY A 41 6.69 -21.71 -0.25
CA GLY A 41 6.70 -22.94 -1.04
C GLY A 41 8.08 -23.35 -1.59
N LYS A 42 9.06 -22.43 -1.63
CA LYS A 42 10.45 -22.74 -1.99
C LYS A 42 11.18 -23.53 -0.91
N GLN A 43 10.65 -23.61 0.31
CA GLN A 43 11.21 -24.34 1.46
C GLN A 43 12.64 -23.92 1.87
N HIS A 44 13.13 -22.79 1.38
CA HIS A 44 14.44 -22.22 1.73
C HIS A 44 14.35 -21.11 2.77
N TYR A 45 13.19 -20.46 2.86
CA TYR A 45 13.01 -19.28 3.68
C TYR A 45 12.29 -19.65 4.98
N HIS A 46 12.97 -19.43 6.08
CA HIS A 46 12.41 -19.61 7.44
C HIS A 46 11.96 -18.29 8.06
N THR A 47 12.35 -17.18 7.46
CA THR A 47 12.01 -15.82 7.90
C THR A 47 11.68 -14.98 6.68
N LEU A 48 10.54 -14.31 6.73
CA LEU A 48 10.10 -13.31 5.76
C LEU A 48 9.89 -11.98 6.46
N ALA A 49 10.34 -10.92 5.83
CA ALA A 49 9.95 -9.55 6.19
C ALA A 49 9.23 -8.92 5.00
N LEU A 50 8.19 -8.14 5.27
CA LEU A 50 7.42 -7.46 4.24
C LEU A 50 7.81 -5.98 4.20
N VAL A 51 8.14 -5.48 3.01
CA VAL A 51 8.42 -4.06 2.81
C VAL A 51 7.47 -3.52 1.75
N GLY A 52 6.81 -2.41 2.05
CA GLY A 52 5.82 -1.81 1.16
C GLY A 52 5.95 -0.31 1.04
N TYR A 53 5.69 0.23 -0.16
CA TYR A 53 5.69 1.66 -0.43
C TYR A 53 4.34 2.09 -1.00
N SER A 54 3.81 3.24 -0.57
CA SER A 54 2.59 3.84 -1.09
C SER A 54 1.42 2.83 -1.09
N MET A 55 0.82 2.52 -2.23
CA MET A 55 -0.21 1.49 -2.34
C MET A 55 0.25 0.14 -1.78
N GLY A 56 1.51 -0.25 -2.01
CA GLY A 56 2.08 -1.49 -1.47
C GLY A 56 2.14 -1.47 0.06
N ALA A 57 2.39 -0.31 0.67
CA ALA A 57 2.33 -0.13 2.12
C ALA A 57 0.93 -0.40 2.66
N ASN A 58 -0.09 0.20 2.03
CA ASN A 58 -1.49 -0.03 2.41
C ASN A 58 -1.89 -1.51 2.25
N ILE A 59 -1.52 -2.15 1.13
CA ILE A 59 -1.79 -3.58 0.90
C ILE A 59 -1.14 -4.44 1.98
N THR A 60 0.13 -4.17 2.32
CA THR A 60 0.88 -4.92 3.33
C THR A 60 0.22 -4.79 4.70
N MET A 61 -0.09 -3.57 5.15
CA MET A 61 -0.76 -3.34 6.44
C MET A 61 -2.11 -4.05 6.51
N LYS A 62 -2.93 -3.90 5.46
CA LYS A 62 -4.22 -4.57 5.40
C LYS A 62 -4.08 -6.10 5.41
N TYR A 63 -3.12 -6.65 4.66
CA TYR A 63 -2.85 -8.08 4.66
C TYR A 63 -2.52 -8.58 6.07
N LEU A 64 -1.58 -7.93 6.75
CA LEU A 64 -1.18 -8.29 8.11
C LEU A 64 -2.37 -8.22 9.09
N GLY A 65 -3.14 -7.14 9.05
CA GLY A 65 -4.29 -6.95 9.91
C GLY A 65 -5.44 -7.91 9.61
N THR A 66 -5.64 -8.29 8.35
CA THR A 66 -6.67 -9.25 7.95
C THR A 66 -6.27 -10.67 8.32
N GLN A 67 -4.99 -11.04 8.17
CA GLN A 67 -4.50 -12.36 8.56
C GLN A 67 -4.46 -12.56 10.08
N GLY A 68 -4.09 -11.53 10.80
CA GLY A 68 -4.03 -11.60 12.28
C GLY A 68 -3.24 -12.81 12.75
N GLU A 69 -3.86 -13.65 13.53
CA GLU A 69 -3.27 -14.89 14.09
C GLU A 69 -3.09 -16.00 13.04
N HIS A 70 -3.72 -15.87 11.86
CA HIS A 70 -3.56 -16.83 10.76
C HIS A 70 -2.37 -16.49 9.84
N LEU A 71 -1.64 -15.43 10.15
CA LEU A 71 -0.44 -15.06 9.40
C LEU A 71 0.60 -16.18 9.49
N PRO A 72 1.24 -16.58 8.37
CA PRO A 72 2.32 -17.57 8.42
C PRO A 72 3.41 -17.16 9.42
N GLN A 73 3.80 -18.06 10.32
CA GLN A 73 4.77 -17.79 11.39
C GLN A 73 6.15 -17.32 10.89
N GLN A 74 6.47 -17.62 9.63
CA GLN A 74 7.69 -17.16 8.98
C GLN A 74 7.66 -15.66 8.66
N VAL A 75 6.48 -15.02 8.59
CA VAL A 75 6.37 -13.55 8.45
C VAL A 75 6.61 -12.94 9.83
N ARG A 76 7.77 -12.35 10.03
CA ARG A 76 8.27 -11.93 11.36
C ARG A 76 8.25 -10.42 11.59
N ALA A 77 8.28 -9.62 10.52
CA ALA A 77 8.28 -8.18 10.61
C ALA A 77 7.76 -7.54 9.33
N ALA A 78 7.36 -6.27 9.42
CA ALA A 78 7.09 -5.45 8.24
C ALA A 78 7.54 -4.00 8.45
N ALA A 79 8.00 -3.36 7.36
CA ALA A 79 8.27 -1.92 7.33
C ALA A 79 7.57 -1.33 6.11
N VAL A 80 6.73 -0.31 6.33
CA VAL A 80 5.90 0.28 5.28
C VAL A 80 6.05 1.80 5.27
N PHE A 81 6.09 2.39 4.08
CA PHE A 81 6.43 3.79 3.88
C PHE A 81 5.38 4.50 3.03
N SER A 82 5.05 5.73 3.41
CA SER A 82 4.12 6.60 2.67
C SER A 82 2.77 5.92 2.37
N ALA A 83 2.20 5.25 3.37
CA ALA A 83 0.96 4.50 3.22
C ALA A 83 -0.27 5.42 3.17
N PRO A 84 -1.05 5.46 2.07
CA PRO A 84 -2.35 6.11 2.03
C PRO A 84 -3.38 5.22 2.75
N CYS A 85 -3.23 5.07 4.06
CA CYS A 85 -4.01 4.11 4.83
C CYS A 85 -5.44 4.56 5.15
N ASP A 86 -5.81 5.78 4.78
CA ASP A 86 -7.18 6.28 4.68
C ASP A 86 -7.48 6.71 3.24
N LEU A 87 -8.19 5.88 2.50
CA LEU A 87 -8.44 6.12 1.08
C LEU A 87 -9.46 7.23 0.82
N ARG A 88 -10.41 7.44 1.74
CA ARG A 88 -11.40 8.50 1.62
C ARG A 88 -10.74 9.88 1.63
N SER A 89 -9.96 10.16 2.67
CA SER A 89 -9.23 11.41 2.78
C SER A 89 -8.16 11.55 1.69
N GLY A 90 -7.53 10.43 1.29
CA GLY A 90 -6.62 10.36 0.16
C GLY A 90 -7.27 10.77 -1.17
N ALA A 91 -8.51 10.36 -1.42
CA ALA A 91 -9.28 10.80 -2.59
C ALA A 91 -9.54 12.31 -2.57
N ASP A 92 -9.89 12.85 -1.41
CA ASP A 92 -10.16 14.29 -1.25
C ASP A 92 -8.88 15.13 -1.43
N VAL A 93 -7.74 14.68 -0.89
CA VAL A 93 -6.46 15.40 -1.03
C VAL A 93 -5.95 15.40 -2.47
N LEU A 94 -6.21 14.34 -3.24
CA LEU A 94 -5.88 14.30 -4.67
C LEU A 94 -6.71 15.27 -5.51
N ASP A 95 -7.88 15.69 -5.02
CA ASP A 95 -8.74 16.68 -5.70
C ASP A 95 -8.32 18.13 -5.43
N ARG A 96 -7.40 18.38 -4.52
CA ARG A 96 -6.87 19.72 -4.26
C ARG A 96 -6.07 20.22 -5.46
N TRP A 97 -6.07 21.55 -5.63
CA TRP A 97 -5.39 22.19 -6.77
C TRP A 97 -3.85 21.96 -6.77
N ASP A 98 -3.24 21.91 -5.60
CA ASP A 98 -1.79 21.66 -5.40
C ASP A 98 -1.39 20.21 -5.80
N ASN A 99 -2.34 19.29 -5.81
CA ASN A 99 -2.15 17.90 -6.24
C ASN A 99 -2.61 17.62 -7.69
N ALA A 100 -2.94 18.63 -8.47
CA ALA A 100 -3.45 18.47 -9.84
C ALA A 100 -2.50 17.67 -10.75
N ILE A 101 -1.18 17.81 -10.56
CA ILE A 101 -0.16 17.07 -11.34
C ILE A 101 -0.21 15.57 -11.01
N TYR A 102 -0.27 15.21 -9.72
CA TYR A 102 -0.42 13.82 -9.27
C TYR A 102 -1.72 13.22 -9.78
N LYS A 103 -2.84 13.90 -9.55
CA LYS A 103 -4.16 13.48 -10.04
C LYS A 103 -4.14 13.20 -11.54
N ARG A 104 -3.65 14.16 -12.34
CA ARG A 104 -3.58 14.01 -13.81
C ARG A 104 -2.72 12.82 -14.24
N ARG A 105 -1.56 12.62 -13.61
CA ARG A 105 -0.66 11.50 -13.90
C ARG A 105 -1.32 10.16 -13.61
N PHE A 106 -1.94 10.03 -12.44
CA PHE A 106 -2.62 8.79 -12.03
C PHE A 106 -3.83 8.50 -12.91
N LEU A 107 -4.71 9.46 -13.12
CA LEU A 107 -5.89 9.28 -13.98
C LEU A 107 -5.51 8.91 -15.41
N LYS A 108 -4.45 9.50 -15.97
CA LYS A 108 -3.96 9.13 -17.31
C LYS A 108 -3.57 7.66 -17.37
N ALA A 109 -2.82 7.17 -16.38
CA ALA A 109 -2.37 5.77 -16.33
C ALA A 109 -3.53 4.81 -16.13
N LEU A 110 -4.45 5.13 -15.22
CA LEU A 110 -5.62 4.33 -14.91
C LEU A 110 -6.62 4.30 -16.09
N THR A 111 -6.90 5.45 -16.70
CA THR A 111 -7.76 5.52 -17.90
C THR A 111 -7.29 4.59 -19.00
N ARG A 112 -5.97 4.56 -19.28
CA ARG A 112 -5.43 3.63 -20.27
C ARG A 112 -5.72 2.17 -19.91
N LYS A 113 -5.56 1.81 -18.64
CA LYS A 113 -5.84 0.44 -18.17
C LYS A 113 -7.34 0.10 -18.27
N ILE A 114 -8.23 1.05 -17.94
CA ILE A 114 -9.68 0.89 -18.10
C ILE A 114 -10.05 0.66 -19.57
N GLN A 115 -9.48 1.42 -20.50
CA GLN A 115 -9.72 1.23 -21.92
C GLN A 115 -9.29 -0.16 -22.41
N LEU A 116 -8.11 -0.63 -21.99
CA LEU A 116 -7.63 -1.98 -22.30
C LEU A 116 -8.56 -3.06 -21.71
N LYS A 117 -9.04 -2.86 -20.49
CA LYS A 117 -10.03 -3.77 -19.86
C LYS A 117 -11.35 -3.77 -20.61
N ALA A 118 -11.85 -2.62 -21.03
CA ALA A 118 -13.10 -2.55 -21.80
C ALA A 118 -12.99 -3.26 -23.14
N THR A 119 -11.83 -3.21 -23.80
CA THR A 119 -11.56 -3.97 -25.02
C THR A 119 -11.55 -5.48 -24.77
N ALA A 120 -10.92 -5.92 -23.67
CA ALA A 120 -10.86 -7.33 -23.31
C ALA A 120 -12.18 -7.90 -22.76
N PHE A 121 -13.06 -7.02 -22.22
CA PHE A 121 -14.34 -7.38 -21.62
C PHE A 121 -15.47 -6.47 -22.14
N PRO A 122 -15.89 -6.62 -23.41
CA PRO A 122 -16.91 -5.75 -24.01
C PRO A 122 -18.21 -5.71 -23.20
N GLY A 123 -18.79 -4.51 -23.10
CA GLY A 123 -20.06 -4.30 -22.41
C GLY A 123 -20.01 -4.27 -20.87
N ARG A 124 -18.84 -4.52 -20.26
CA ARG A 124 -18.71 -4.52 -18.79
C ARG A 124 -18.35 -3.17 -18.18
N LEU A 125 -17.89 -2.21 -18.98
CA LEU A 125 -17.44 -0.90 -18.52
C LEU A 125 -18.04 0.22 -19.37
N GLU A 126 -18.61 1.23 -18.72
CA GLU A 126 -19.17 2.41 -19.37
C GLU A 126 -18.09 3.45 -19.65
N LEU A 127 -17.34 3.33 -20.75
CA LEU A 127 -16.25 4.27 -21.08
C LEU A 127 -16.70 5.74 -21.19
N ALA A 128 -17.97 5.99 -21.48
CA ALA A 128 -18.51 7.35 -21.50
C ALA A 128 -18.34 8.09 -20.17
N ARG A 129 -18.33 7.37 -19.06
CA ARG A 129 -18.09 7.93 -17.71
C ARG A 129 -16.71 8.56 -17.57
N LEU A 130 -15.69 8.09 -18.28
CA LEU A 130 -14.34 8.68 -18.26
C LEU A 130 -14.35 10.18 -18.62
N ARG A 131 -15.28 10.63 -19.47
CA ARG A 131 -15.41 12.05 -19.85
C ARG A 131 -16.15 12.89 -18.81
N GLN A 132 -16.82 12.25 -17.86
CA GLN A 132 -17.64 12.90 -16.83
C GLN A 132 -16.91 13.04 -15.49
N LEU A 133 -15.71 12.46 -15.36
CA LEU A 133 -14.93 12.51 -14.13
C LEU A 133 -14.60 13.96 -13.76
N ARG A 134 -14.97 14.37 -12.55
CA ARG A 134 -14.65 15.68 -11.96
C ARG A 134 -13.70 15.50 -10.77
N ARG A 135 -14.00 14.51 -9.93
CA ARG A 135 -13.29 14.19 -8.70
C ARG A 135 -12.59 12.85 -8.84
N TRP A 136 -11.59 12.62 -8.00
CA TRP A 136 -10.98 11.30 -7.86
C TRP A 136 -12.02 10.24 -7.49
N ARG A 137 -12.90 10.57 -6.55
CA ARG A 137 -14.01 9.71 -6.12
C ARG A 137 -14.89 9.24 -7.27
N ASP A 138 -15.13 10.06 -8.30
CA ASP A 138 -15.93 9.63 -9.47
C ASP A 138 -15.27 8.46 -10.20
N PHE A 139 -13.90 8.44 -10.26
CA PHE A 139 -13.18 7.33 -10.83
C PHE A 139 -13.36 6.06 -9.99
N ASP A 140 -13.27 6.18 -8.68
CA ASP A 140 -13.44 5.04 -7.78
C ASP A 140 -14.87 4.52 -7.81
N GLU A 141 -15.87 5.40 -7.86
CA GLU A 141 -17.29 5.04 -7.97
C GLU A 141 -17.60 4.27 -9.25
N HIS A 142 -17.10 4.76 -10.39
CA HIS A 142 -17.49 4.20 -11.68
C HIS A 142 -16.59 3.08 -12.20
N PHE A 143 -15.36 2.98 -11.67
CA PHE A 143 -14.37 2.02 -12.17
C PHE A 143 -13.70 1.18 -11.09
N SER A 144 -13.05 1.80 -10.08
CA SER A 144 -12.30 1.03 -9.08
C SER A 144 -13.21 0.07 -8.31
N ALA A 145 -14.31 0.58 -7.76
CA ALA A 145 -15.22 -0.22 -6.96
C ALA A 145 -15.86 -1.36 -7.77
N PRO A 146 -16.53 -1.13 -8.92
CA PRO A 146 -17.17 -2.20 -9.67
C PRO A 146 -16.20 -3.25 -10.22
N ILE A 147 -15.02 -2.83 -10.70
CA ILE A 147 -14.01 -3.76 -11.24
C ILE A 147 -13.44 -4.66 -10.14
N CYS A 148 -13.34 -4.14 -8.92
CA CYS A 148 -12.77 -4.85 -7.78
C CYS A 148 -13.84 -5.57 -6.93
N GLY A 149 -15.13 -5.47 -7.29
CA GLY A 149 -16.22 -6.20 -6.66
C GLY A 149 -16.83 -5.50 -5.44
N TYR A 150 -16.63 -4.19 -5.30
CA TYR A 150 -17.28 -3.34 -4.29
C TYR A 150 -18.55 -2.72 -4.86
N ARG A 151 -19.50 -2.36 -4.00
CA ARG A 151 -20.79 -1.75 -4.37
C ARG A 151 -20.62 -0.33 -4.94
N ASP A 152 -19.81 0.47 -4.28
CA ASP A 152 -19.59 1.90 -4.52
C ASP A 152 -18.22 2.33 -3.99
N ALA A 153 -17.85 3.58 -4.19
CA ALA A 153 -16.59 4.13 -3.70
C ALA A 153 -16.47 4.07 -2.17
N GLU A 154 -17.58 4.20 -1.46
CA GLU A 154 -17.59 4.20 0.00
C GLU A 154 -17.26 2.80 0.55
N ASP A 155 -17.92 1.79 0.03
CA ASP A 155 -17.65 0.38 0.33
C ASP A 155 -16.19 0.02 -0.02
N PHE A 156 -15.69 0.54 -1.15
CA PHE A 156 -14.30 0.38 -1.53
C PHE A 156 -13.35 1.03 -0.52
N TYR A 157 -13.60 2.26 -0.08
CA TYR A 157 -12.73 2.94 0.88
C TYR A 157 -12.76 2.27 2.25
N GLU A 158 -13.93 1.92 2.75
CA GLU A 158 -14.08 1.26 4.05
C GLU A 158 -13.33 -0.07 4.09
N ASN A 159 -13.48 -0.88 3.04
CA ASN A 159 -12.90 -2.21 2.98
C ASN A 159 -11.46 -2.25 2.42
N SER A 160 -10.92 -1.12 1.96
CA SER A 160 -9.55 -1.07 1.41
C SER A 160 -8.59 -0.17 2.18
N SER A 161 -9.08 0.69 3.07
CA SER A 161 -8.24 1.53 3.94
C SER A 161 -7.58 0.69 5.04
N ALA A 162 -6.27 0.59 5.00
CA ALA A 162 -5.52 -0.28 5.90
C ALA A 162 -5.67 0.10 7.37
N LYS A 163 -5.92 1.38 7.71
CA LYS A 163 -6.12 1.82 9.10
C LYS A 163 -7.23 1.05 9.82
N ASN A 164 -8.26 0.62 9.09
CA ASN A 164 -9.39 -0.13 9.64
C ASN A 164 -9.02 -1.56 10.07
N PHE A 165 -7.84 -2.03 9.69
CA PHE A 165 -7.37 -3.39 9.94
C PHE A 165 -6.17 -3.44 10.89
N VAL A 166 -5.60 -2.30 11.28
CA VAL A 166 -4.38 -2.23 12.12
C VAL A 166 -4.56 -2.99 13.42
N ALA A 167 -5.72 -2.94 14.06
CA ALA A 167 -6.00 -3.64 15.30
C ALA A 167 -5.79 -5.18 15.21
N GLY A 168 -5.83 -5.74 14.01
CA GLY A 168 -5.58 -7.16 13.75
C GLY A 168 -4.12 -7.54 13.57
N ILE A 169 -3.18 -6.59 13.46
CA ILE A 169 -1.75 -6.87 13.26
C ILE A 169 -1.18 -7.62 14.46
N ARG A 170 -0.41 -8.68 14.20
CA ARG A 170 0.18 -9.58 15.22
C ARG A 170 1.69 -9.76 15.09
N VAL A 171 2.33 -8.98 14.21
CA VAL A 171 3.79 -8.98 14.06
C VAL A 171 4.30 -7.55 14.09
N PRO A 172 5.52 -7.30 14.58
CA PRO A 172 6.11 -5.97 14.58
C PRO A 172 6.05 -5.34 13.21
N THR A 173 5.38 -4.20 13.12
CA THR A 173 5.11 -3.48 11.88
C THR A 173 5.40 -2.01 12.08
N LEU A 174 6.32 -1.47 11.30
CA LEU A 174 6.66 -0.05 11.27
C LEU A 174 5.93 0.63 10.13
N LEU A 175 5.17 1.68 10.44
CA LEU A 175 4.66 2.65 9.46
C LEU A 175 5.48 3.93 9.54
N VAL A 176 6.03 4.36 8.40
CA VAL A 176 6.71 5.64 8.27
C VAL A 176 5.98 6.52 7.27
N ASN A 177 5.33 7.56 7.75
CA ASN A 177 4.62 8.56 6.95
C ASN A 177 5.20 9.95 7.24
N ALA A 178 5.80 10.59 6.23
CA ALA A 178 6.37 11.92 6.38
C ALA A 178 5.27 12.98 6.55
N LEU A 179 5.48 13.96 7.46
CA LEU A 179 4.53 15.05 7.69
C LEU A 179 4.35 15.95 6.47
N ASN A 180 5.36 16.04 5.62
CA ASN A 180 5.32 16.83 4.38
C ASN A 180 4.93 16.03 3.13
N ASP A 181 4.34 14.84 3.29
CA ASP A 181 3.85 14.07 2.15
C ASP A 181 2.62 14.77 1.52
N PRO A 182 2.68 15.18 0.23
CA PRO A 182 1.63 16.00 -0.37
C PRO A 182 0.32 15.24 -0.63
N ILE A 183 0.35 13.91 -0.61
CA ILE A 183 -0.83 13.08 -0.91
C ILE A 183 -1.34 12.27 0.28
N LEU A 184 -0.73 12.42 1.44
CA LEU A 184 -1.23 11.88 2.69
C LEU A 184 -1.93 12.96 3.51
N THR A 185 -2.87 12.54 4.32
CA THR A 185 -3.64 13.40 5.21
C THR A 185 -3.35 13.04 6.67
N PRO A 186 -3.74 13.86 7.65
CA PRO A 186 -3.62 13.51 9.06
C PRO A 186 -4.27 12.17 9.42
N GLU A 187 -5.34 11.78 8.71
CA GLU A 187 -6.01 10.49 8.89
C GLU A 187 -5.14 9.28 8.51
N CYS A 188 -4.06 9.53 7.75
CA CYS A 188 -3.05 8.53 7.44
C CYS A 188 -1.93 8.46 8.50
N MET A 189 -2.06 9.20 9.60
CA MET A 189 -1.14 9.23 10.75
C MET A 189 -1.85 8.66 11.99
N PRO A 190 -2.10 7.34 12.07
CA PRO A 190 -2.92 6.72 13.13
C PRO A 190 -2.17 6.65 14.47
N ALA A 191 -1.81 7.81 15.03
CA ALA A 191 -1.01 7.93 16.24
C ALA A 191 -1.73 7.33 17.47
N ASP A 192 -3.05 7.57 17.57
CA ASP A 192 -3.84 7.03 18.69
C ASP A 192 -3.84 5.49 18.68
N ILE A 193 -3.90 4.88 17.49
CA ILE A 193 -3.83 3.42 17.37
C ILE A 193 -2.42 2.93 17.72
N ALA A 194 -1.39 3.63 17.24
CA ALA A 194 0.00 3.23 17.47
C ALA A 194 0.40 3.33 18.95
N ALA A 195 -0.15 4.28 19.69
CA ALA A 195 0.20 4.51 21.10
C ALA A 195 -0.02 3.29 21.99
N ASP A 196 -1.09 2.54 21.76
CA ASP A 196 -1.49 1.40 22.60
C ASP A 196 -1.32 0.04 21.91
N HIS A 197 -0.82 0.00 20.67
CA HIS A 197 -0.74 -1.23 19.89
C HIS A 197 0.61 -1.94 20.09
N PRO A 198 0.66 -3.19 20.57
CA PRO A 198 1.90 -3.85 20.95
C PRO A 198 2.82 -4.19 19.75
N PHE A 199 2.27 -4.23 18.53
CA PHE A 199 2.98 -4.63 17.33
C PHE A 199 3.06 -3.54 16.26
N PHE A 200 2.37 -2.42 16.44
CA PHE A 200 2.30 -1.38 15.41
C PHE A 200 3.02 -0.12 15.87
N HIS A 201 4.03 0.27 15.13
CA HIS A 201 4.90 1.42 15.41
C HIS A 201 4.71 2.47 14.32
N LEU A 202 4.63 3.75 14.71
CA LEU A 202 4.47 4.87 13.80
C LEU A 202 5.64 5.84 13.94
N GLU A 203 6.26 6.17 12.83
CA GLU A 203 7.25 7.25 12.71
C GLU A 203 6.73 8.32 11.73
N MET A 204 6.85 9.58 12.14
CA MET A 204 6.39 10.73 11.37
C MET A 204 7.52 11.74 11.19
N PRO A 205 8.53 11.47 10.33
CA PRO A 205 9.60 12.43 10.09
C PRO A 205 9.02 13.71 9.45
N GLU A 206 9.59 14.87 9.79
CA GLU A 206 9.15 16.16 9.24
C GLU A 206 9.27 16.21 7.71
N THR A 207 10.28 15.56 7.16
CA THR A 207 10.58 15.56 5.73
C THR A 207 10.74 14.14 5.20
N GLY A 208 10.25 13.91 3.99
CA GLY A 208 10.30 12.62 3.29
C GLY A 208 9.54 12.68 1.97
N GLY A 209 8.55 13.58 1.89
CA GLY A 209 7.65 13.63 0.75
C GLY A 209 6.96 12.30 0.51
N HIS A 210 6.44 12.09 -0.69
CA HIS A 210 5.83 10.80 -1.03
C HIS A 210 6.89 9.82 -1.54
N CYS A 211 7.30 8.88 -0.68
CA CYS A 211 8.33 7.85 -0.94
C CYS A 211 9.73 8.40 -1.24
N GLY A 212 9.99 9.70 -1.04
CA GLY A 212 11.25 10.32 -1.40
C GLY A 212 12.37 10.09 -0.39
N PHE A 213 12.09 10.22 0.87
CA PHE A 213 12.95 10.14 2.05
C PHE A 213 14.42 10.44 1.73
N GLN A 214 14.90 11.63 2.11
CA GLN A 214 16.17 12.17 1.65
C GLN A 214 17.35 11.21 1.83
N GLN A 215 18.03 10.92 0.71
CA GLN A 215 19.30 10.24 0.69
C GLN A 215 20.43 11.28 0.79
N ARG A 216 21.37 11.09 1.70
CA ARG A 216 22.59 11.91 1.71
C ARG A 216 23.45 11.57 0.49
N ARG A 217 24.07 12.60 -0.10
CA ARG A 217 24.96 12.41 -1.24
C ARG A 217 26.12 11.50 -0.83
N GLY A 218 26.24 10.35 -1.48
CA GLY A 218 27.26 9.33 -1.16
C GLY A 218 26.78 8.14 -0.35
N ASP A 219 25.51 8.13 0.08
CA ASP A 219 24.92 6.94 0.70
C ASP A 219 24.65 5.88 -0.37
N GLU A 220 25.05 4.65 -0.11
CA GLU A 220 24.82 3.49 -0.98
C GLU A 220 23.34 3.08 -1.00
N PHE A 221 22.64 3.28 0.12
CA PHE A 221 21.21 2.96 0.28
C PHE A 221 20.41 4.19 0.67
N GLY A 222 19.15 4.25 0.25
CA GLY A 222 18.20 5.27 0.66
C GLY A 222 17.90 5.20 2.16
N TRP A 223 17.42 6.31 2.72
CA TRP A 223 17.06 6.36 4.13
C TRP A 223 15.97 5.32 4.48
N ALA A 224 14.97 5.18 3.62
CA ALA A 224 13.85 4.25 3.84
C ALA A 224 14.31 2.78 3.86
N GLU A 225 15.22 2.41 2.95
CA GLU A 225 15.78 1.06 2.89
C GLU A 225 16.60 0.74 4.14
N ARG A 226 17.42 1.68 4.60
CA ARG A 226 18.19 1.51 5.85
C ARG A 226 17.26 1.38 7.05
N ARG A 227 16.26 2.27 7.16
CA ARG A 227 15.32 2.24 8.29
C ARG A 227 14.51 0.95 8.31
N ALA A 228 14.12 0.45 7.13
CA ALA A 228 13.46 -0.86 7.02
C ALA A 228 14.35 -1.99 7.55
N LEU A 229 15.60 -2.05 7.11
CA LEU A 229 16.57 -3.07 7.55
C LEU A 229 16.83 -2.98 9.05
N GLU A 230 17.12 -1.79 9.57
CA GLU A 230 17.34 -1.57 11.00
C GLU A 230 16.17 -2.06 11.85
N PHE A 231 14.93 -1.72 11.46
CA PHE A 231 13.73 -2.16 12.17
C PHE A 231 13.57 -3.68 12.13
N ILE A 232 13.75 -4.27 10.96
CA ILE A 232 13.60 -5.72 10.75
C ILE A 232 14.67 -6.48 11.55
N GLU A 233 15.94 -6.08 11.46
CA GLU A 233 17.05 -6.74 12.15
C GLU A 233 16.91 -6.63 13.68
N GLN A 234 16.62 -5.43 14.21
CA GLN A 234 16.32 -5.24 15.64
C GLN A 234 15.18 -6.14 16.14
N THR A 235 14.10 -6.24 15.35
CA THR A 235 12.97 -7.11 15.68
C THR A 235 13.36 -8.58 15.75
N LEU A 236 14.18 -9.04 14.81
CA LEU A 236 14.61 -10.45 14.74
C LEU A 236 15.61 -10.82 15.82
N GLU A 237 16.41 -9.89 16.29
CA GLU A 237 17.36 -10.06 17.39
C GLU A 237 16.69 -10.04 18.78
N GLY A 238 15.37 -9.83 18.84
CA GLY A 238 14.61 -9.77 20.09
C GLY A 238 14.69 -8.42 20.81
N GLY A 239 15.17 -7.38 20.13
CA GLY A 239 15.18 -6.01 20.61
C GLY A 239 13.77 -5.37 20.51
N SER A 240 13.41 -4.53 21.49
CA SER A 240 12.30 -3.59 21.26
C SER A 240 12.73 -2.56 20.23
N PRO A 241 11.95 -2.32 19.16
CA PRO A 241 12.30 -1.29 18.18
C PRO A 241 12.38 0.07 18.87
N THR A 242 13.55 0.65 18.93
CA THR A 242 13.73 2.01 19.43
C THR A 242 13.41 2.99 18.31
N ALA A 243 12.58 4.00 18.61
CA ALA A 243 12.47 5.19 17.75
C ALA A 243 13.83 5.89 17.67
N PRO A 244 14.22 6.42 16.50
CA PRO A 244 15.46 7.15 16.33
C PRO A 244 15.48 8.46 17.10
#